data_faee03745fe5fdfdbb176caa76ad3c9e
#
_entry.id   faee03745fe5fdfdbb176caa76ad3c9e
#
_cell.length_a   1.000
_cell.length_b   1.000
_cell.length_c   1.000
_cell.angle_alpha   90.00
_cell.angle_beta   90.00
_cell.angle_gamma   90.00
#
_symmetry.space_group_name_H-M   'P 1'
#
loop_
_entity.id
_entity.type
_entity.pdbx_description
1 polymer ?
#
loop_
_entity_poly.entity_id
_entity_poly.type
_entity_poly.pdbx_seq_one_letter_code
_entity_poly.pdbx_strand_id
1 'polypeptide(L)'
;DTKFSKKEHSIYWHGKSAEYKALCIQAYNIAKAKLDKELLNTYNKPIAIVADLDETVLNNTPFNQMLIDERLDYNQDLWSVWVNKKIATAVPGSLDFFNYASKKNVEIIYLSNRLVENYEPTKENLIDLGFPFNGSTKMLLRSESRDKEARRNELSNYEIILFLGDNLGDFHQDFFGK
;
A
#
# COMPACT_ATOMS: atom_id res chain seq x y z
N ASP A 1 31.57 5.39 1.99
CA ASP A 1 30.71 4.28 2.39
C ASP A 1 29.59 4.11 1.36
N THR A 2 29.87 3.30 0.32
CA THR A 2 29.02 3.19 -0.88
C THR A 2 27.62 2.61 -0.63
N LYS A 3 27.43 1.82 0.44
CA LYS A 3 26.12 1.22 0.78
C LYS A 3 25.11 2.29 1.23
N PHE A 4 25.55 3.19 2.09
CA PHE A 4 24.66 4.27 2.58
C PHE A 4 24.40 5.31 1.49
N SER A 5 25.40 5.69 0.71
CA SER A 5 25.23 6.63 -0.39
C SER A 5 24.16 6.21 -1.41
N LYS A 6 24.07 4.92 -1.75
CA LYS A 6 23.02 4.40 -2.63
C LYS A 6 21.63 4.45 -2.00
N LYS A 7 21.52 4.12 -0.71
CA LYS A 7 20.25 4.23 0.03
C LYS A 7 19.80 5.70 0.12
N GLU A 8 20.72 6.63 0.40
CA GLU A 8 20.43 8.07 0.49
C GLU A 8 19.81 8.60 -0.81
N HIS A 9 20.39 8.26 -1.97
CA HIS A 9 19.83 8.69 -3.25
C HIS A 9 18.41 8.18 -3.49
N SER A 10 18.15 6.91 -3.17
CA SER A 10 16.83 6.31 -3.31
C SER A 10 15.80 6.99 -2.39
N ILE A 11 16.16 7.22 -1.12
CA ILE A 11 15.29 7.86 -0.15
C ILE A 11 15.05 9.34 -0.48
N TYR A 12 16.09 10.04 -0.94
CA TYR A 12 15.95 11.41 -1.44
C TYR A 12 14.95 11.48 -2.61
N TRP A 13 15.07 10.55 -3.57
CA TRP A 13 14.16 10.48 -4.71
C TRP A 13 12.70 10.26 -4.25
N HIS A 14 12.43 9.28 -3.39
CA HIS A 14 11.09 9.03 -2.85
C HIS A 14 10.54 10.22 -2.03
N GLY A 15 11.39 10.86 -1.22
CA GLY A 15 10.96 11.88 -0.27
C GLY A 15 10.90 13.30 -0.84
N LYS A 16 11.68 13.62 -1.88
CA LYS A 16 11.88 15.00 -2.33
C LYS A 16 11.71 15.21 -3.83
N SER A 17 11.81 14.15 -4.66
CA SER A 17 11.76 14.29 -6.11
C SER A 17 10.35 14.63 -6.61
N ALA A 18 10.26 15.65 -7.43
CA ALA A 18 9.04 15.99 -8.17
C ALA A 18 8.66 14.88 -9.17
N GLU A 19 9.66 14.17 -9.71
CA GLU A 19 9.47 13.04 -10.63
C GLU A 19 8.75 11.88 -9.95
N TYR A 20 9.19 11.48 -8.75
CA TYR A 20 8.49 10.44 -7.98
C TYR A 20 7.03 10.82 -7.72
N LYS A 21 6.80 12.05 -7.28
CA LYS A 21 5.45 12.56 -7.06
C LYS A 21 4.60 12.52 -8.34
N ALA A 22 5.19 12.94 -9.46
CA ALA A 22 4.51 12.91 -10.76
C ALA A 22 4.17 11.48 -11.20
N LEU A 23 5.09 10.52 -11.02
CA LEU A 23 4.87 9.11 -11.33
C LEU A 23 3.75 8.49 -10.46
N CYS A 24 3.72 8.79 -9.16
CA CYS A 24 2.64 8.33 -8.28
C CYS A 24 1.29 8.87 -8.74
N ILE A 25 1.18 10.17 -8.99
CA ILE A 25 -0.06 10.80 -9.48
C ILE A 25 -0.47 10.19 -10.82
N GLN A 26 0.47 9.98 -11.74
CA GLN A 26 0.21 9.35 -13.03
C GLN A 26 -0.32 7.91 -12.87
N ALA A 27 0.28 7.12 -11.98
CA ALA A 27 -0.16 5.76 -11.68
C ALA A 27 -1.61 5.74 -11.15
N TYR A 28 -1.95 6.63 -10.22
CA TYR A 28 -3.32 6.73 -9.70
C TYR A 28 -4.32 7.29 -10.72
N ASN A 29 -3.91 8.17 -11.62
CA ASN A 29 -4.75 8.61 -12.74
C ASN A 29 -5.05 7.45 -13.71
N ILE A 30 -4.06 6.61 -14.00
CA ILE A 30 -4.24 5.39 -14.80
C ILE A 30 -5.17 4.41 -14.09
N ALA A 31 -4.96 4.19 -12.79
CA ALA A 31 -5.82 3.35 -11.97
C ALA A 31 -7.28 3.85 -11.98
N LYS A 32 -7.48 5.17 -11.87
CA LYS A 32 -8.82 5.77 -11.95
C LYS A 32 -9.47 5.55 -13.30
N ALA A 33 -8.76 5.78 -14.39
CA ALA A 33 -9.28 5.55 -15.75
C ALA A 33 -9.63 4.06 -15.98
N LYS A 34 -8.82 3.15 -15.44
CA LYS A 34 -9.10 1.71 -15.47
C LYS A 34 -10.36 1.38 -14.67
N LEU A 35 -10.47 1.92 -13.44
CA LEU A 35 -11.65 1.75 -12.61
C LEU A 35 -12.92 2.26 -13.31
N ASP A 36 -12.89 3.46 -13.90
CA ASP A 36 -14.03 4.02 -14.63
C ASP A 36 -14.50 3.10 -15.76
N LYS A 37 -13.55 2.43 -16.43
CA LYS A 37 -13.85 1.45 -17.48
C LYS A 37 -14.48 0.17 -16.91
N GLU A 38 -13.96 -0.36 -15.83
CA GLU A 38 -14.49 -1.56 -15.17
C GLU A 38 -15.91 -1.33 -14.62
N LEU A 39 -16.22 -0.12 -14.16
CA LEU A 39 -17.56 0.25 -13.67
C LEU A 39 -18.66 0.25 -14.76
N LEU A 40 -18.30 0.13 -16.03
CA LEU A 40 -19.26 -0.05 -17.13
C LEU A 40 -19.70 -1.51 -17.29
N ASN A 41 -18.99 -2.46 -16.67
CA ASN A 41 -19.29 -3.87 -16.74
C ASN A 41 -20.30 -4.27 -15.64
N THR A 42 -20.95 -5.41 -15.83
CA THR A 42 -21.82 -6.03 -14.82
C THR A 42 -21.09 -7.23 -14.21
N TYR A 43 -21.12 -7.34 -12.91
CA TYR A 43 -20.46 -8.40 -12.15
C TYR A 43 -21.45 -9.15 -11.27
N ASN A 44 -21.22 -10.45 -11.07
CA ASN A 44 -22.06 -11.30 -10.21
C ASN A 44 -21.62 -11.31 -8.75
N LYS A 45 -20.45 -10.72 -8.46
CA LYS A 45 -19.86 -10.61 -7.12
C LYS A 45 -19.61 -9.14 -6.79
N PRO A 46 -19.51 -8.78 -5.52
CA PRO A 46 -19.02 -7.46 -5.14
C PRO A 46 -17.65 -7.19 -5.78
N ILE A 47 -17.52 -6.05 -6.43
CA ILE A 47 -16.25 -5.64 -7.04
C ILE A 47 -15.31 -5.06 -6.01
N ALA A 48 -14.02 -5.39 -6.10
CA ALA A 48 -13.03 -4.93 -5.15
C ALA A 48 -11.72 -4.51 -5.83
N ILE A 49 -11.02 -3.61 -5.13
CA ILE A 49 -9.63 -3.24 -5.39
C ILE A 49 -8.77 -3.85 -4.29
N VAL A 50 -7.71 -4.55 -4.67
CA VAL A 50 -6.68 -5.02 -3.74
C VAL A 50 -5.47 -4.12 -3.83
N ALA A 51 -5.03 -3.57 -2.70
CA ALA A 51 -3.89 -2.67 -2.65
C ALA A 51 -2.89 -3.08 -1.55
N ASP A 52 -1.61 -3.04 -1.87
CA ASP A 52 -0.57 -3.02 -0.84
C ASP A 52 -0.62 -1.71 -0.05
N LEU A 53 0.02 -1.67 1.12
CA LEU A 53 0.04 -0.49 1.98
C LEU A 53 1.33 0.32 1.81
N ASP A 54 2.48 -0.34 2.02
CA ASP A 54 3.75 0.35 2.18
C ASP A 54 4.32 0.75 0.81
N GLU A 55 4.60 2.03 0.63
CA GLU A 55 5.03 2.70 -0.61
C GLU A 55 3.99 2.63 -1.75
N THR A 56 2.80 2.09 -1.46
CA THR A 56 1.63 2.12 -2.35
C THR A 56 0.58 3.10 -1.83
N VAL A 57 0.00 2.83 -0.68
CA VAL A 57 -1.02 3.69 -0.02
C VAL A 57 -0.34 4.67 0.94
N LEU A 58 0.57 4.15 1.78
CA LEU A 58 1.27 4.86 2.84
C LEU A 58 2.74 5.06 2.48
N ASN A 59 3.22 6.27 2.68
CA ASN A 59 4.61 6.66 2.46
C ASN A 59 5.39 6.54 3.77
N ASN A 60 6.36 5.65 3.80
CA ASN A 60 7.25 5.41 4.93
C ASN A 60 8.67 5.96 4.70
N THR A 61 8.85 6.86 3.76
CA THR A 61 10.15 7.51 3.51
C THR A 61 10.79 8.07 4.79
N PRO A 62 10.04 8.67 5.75
CA PRO A 62 10.65 9.15 6.99
C PRO A 62 11.26 8.04 7.87
N PHE A 63 10.69 6.84 7.87
CA PHE A 63 11.30 5.69 8.54
C PHE A 63 12.63 5.30 7.88
N ASN A 64 12.64 5.22 6.56
CA ASN A 64 13.84 4.89 5.81
C ASN A 64 14.93 5.97 5.99
N GLN A 65 14.54 7.25 6.06
CA GLN A 65 15.46 8.35 6.36
C GLN A 65 16.05 8.20 7.77
N MET A 66 15.23 7.90 8.77
CA MET A 66 15.70 7.64 10.13
C MET A 66 16.75 6.50 10.17
N LEU A 67 16.52 5.40 9.45
CA LEU A 67 17.50 4.31 9.37
C LEU A 67 18.86 4.77 8.80
N ILE A 68 18.85 5.70 7.82
CA ILE A 68 20.07 6.27 7.26
C ILE A 68 20.76 7.18 8.27
N ASP A 69 20.03 8.10 8.88
CA ASP A 69 20.55 9.10 9.80
C ASP A 69 21.21 8.44 11.02
N GLU A 70 20.56 7.40 11.54
CA GLU A 70 21.03 6.61 12.69
C GLU A 70 22.00 5.48 12.30
N ARG A 71 22.28 5.29 11.00
CA ARG A 71 23.12 4.20 10.45
C ARG A 71 22.65 2.81 10.87
N LEU A 72 21.34 2.62 10.92
CA LEU A 72 20.71 1.35 11.27
C LEU A 72 20.34 0.54 10.03
N ASP A 73 20.42 -0.77 10.14
CA ASP A 73 19.77 -1.66 9.17
C ASP A 73 18.31 -1.88 9.56
N TYR A 74 17.49 -2.28 8.59
CA TYR A 74 16.10 -2.63 8.82
C TYR A 74 15.99 -3.71 9.91
N ASN A 75 15.08 -3.48 10.84
CA ASN A 75 14.74 -4.41 11.89
C ASN A 75 13.22 -4.39 12.08
N GLN A 76 12.62 -5.58 12.28
CA GLN A 76 11.16 -5.71 12.42
C GLN A 76 10.61 -4.98 13.66
N ASP A 77 11.37 -4.94 14.75
CA ASP A 77 10.95 -4.26 15.98
C ASP A 77 10.93 -2.74 15.75
N LEU A 78 11.97 -2.19 15.13
CA LEU A 78 12.03 -0.77 14.74
C LEU A 78 10.88 -0.42 13.78
N TRP A 79 10.56 -1.31 12.86
CA TRP A 79 9.42 -1.15 11.98
C TRP A 79 8.10 -1.11 12.74
N SER A 80 7.88 -2.02 13.68
CA SER A 80 6.67 -2.03 14.52
C SER A 80 6.57 -0.76 15.37
N VAL A 81 7.70 -0.28 15.91
CA VAL A 81 7.74 1.03 16.62
C VAL A 81 7.33 2.17 15.69
N TRP A 82 7.80 2.19 14.45
CA TRP A 82 7.40 3.19 13.45
C TRP A 82 5.90 3.14 13.16
N VAL A 83 5.36 1.96 12.87
CA VAL A 83 3.94 1.78 12.58
C VAL A 83 3.07 2.25 13.75
N ASN A 84 3.48 1.95 14.98
CA ASN A 84 2.77 2.38 16.19
C ASN A 84 2.76 3.90 16.41
N LYS A 85 3.66 4.67 15.77
CA LYS A 85 3.60 6.14 15.81
C LYS A 85 2.44 6.70 14.98
N LYS A 86 1.92 5.94 14.00
CA LYS A 86 0.78 6.33 13.13
C LYS A 86 1.02 7.65 12.36
N ILE A 87 2.26 7.86 11.92
CA ILE A 87 2.71 9.11 11.28
C ILE A 87 3.13 8.93 9.82
N ALA A 88 2.91 7.75 9.24
CA ALA A 88 3.06 7.57 7.79
C ALA A 88 2.09 8.50 7.06
N THR A 89 2.54 9.09 5.96
CA THR A 89 1.72 9.98 5.14
C THR A 89 1.13 9.25 3.93
N ALA A 90 0.22 9.86 3.21
CA ALA A 90 -0.31 9.28 1.99
C ALA A 90 0.71 9.35 0.84
N VAL A 91 0.82 8.29 0.04
CA VAL A 91 1.51 8.33 -1.25
C VAL A 91 0.75 9.30 -2.17
N PRO A 92 1.44 10.17 -2.95
CA PRO A 92 0.77 11.16 -3.79
C PRO A 92 -0.27 10.55 -4.73
N GLY A 93 -1.50 11.04 -4.65
CA GLY A 93 -2.64 10.57 -5.46
C GLY A 93 -3.43 9.41 -4.85
N SER A 94 -2.89 8.69 -3.86
CA SER A 94 -3.55 7.54 -3.26
C SER A 94 -4.86 7.92 -2.56
N LEU A 95 -4.84 8.92 -1.70
CA LEU A 95 -5.99 9.33 -0.91
C LEU A 95 -7.19 9.70 -1.80
N ASP A 96 -6.95 10.50 -2.83
CA ASP A 96 -8.00 10.93 -3.78
C ASP A 96 -8.58 9.73 -4.53
N PHE A 97 -7.73 8.80 -4.96
CA PHE A 97 -8.15 7.60 -5.68
C PHE A 97 -9.02 6.68 -4.80
N PHE A 98 -8.58 6.35 -3.59
CA PHE A 98 -9.34 5.46 -2.71
C PHE A 98 -10.66 6.08 -2.25
N ASN A 99 -10.70 7.37 -1.98
CA ASN A 99 -11.95 8.09 -1.71
C ASN A 99 -12.88 8.11 -2.93
N TYR A 100 -12.33 8.23 -4.14
CA TYR A 100 -13.11 8.11 -5.37
C TYR A 100 -13.70 6.70 -5.52
N ALA A 101 -12.90 5.65 -5.36
CA ALA A 101 -13.34 4.27 -5.47
C ALA A 101 -14.45 3.94 -4.45
N SER A 102 -14.28 4.35 -3.20
CA SER A 102 -15.27 4.16 -2.13
C SER A 102 -16.61 4.82 -2.46
N LYS A 103 -16.59 6.05 -3.00
CA LYS A 103 -17.81 6.75 -3.45
C LYS A 103 -18.53 6.06 -4.61
N LYS A 104 -17.84 5.14 -5.31
CA LYS A 104 -18.40 4.30 -6.39
C LYS A 104 -18.87 2.93 -5.89
N ASN A 105 -18.92 2.72 -4.56
CA ASN A 105 -19.29 1.45 -3.94
C ASN A 105 -18.36 0.29 -4.33
N VAL A 106 -17.07 0.57 -4.56
CA VAL A 106 -16.04 -0.44 -4.78
C VAL A 106 -15.43 -0.80 -3.43
N GLU A 107 -15.37 -2.08 -3.12
CA GLU A 107 -14.77 -2.57 -1.89
C GLU A 107 -13.25 -2.35 -1.91
N ILE A 108 -12.71 -1.95 -0.77
CA ILE A 108 -11.27 -1.73 -0.63
C ILE A 108 -10.68 -2.79 0.28
N ILE A 109 -9.68 -3.49 -0.24
CA ILE A 109 -8.99 -4.57 0.46
C ILE A 109 -7.51 -4.21 0.51
N TYR A 110 -7.01 -3.95 1.71
CA TYR A 110 -5.58 -3.75 1.94
C TYR A 110 -4.92 -5.10 2.19
N LEU A 111 -3.90 -5.44 1.39
CA LEU A 111 -3.17 -6.70 1.47
C LEU A 111 -1.68 -6.42 1.65
N SER A 112 -1.21 -6.42 2.89
CA SER A 112 0.13 -5.95 3.24
C SER A 112 0.97 -6.99 3.99
N ASN A 113 2.28 -6.85 3.92
CA ASN A 113 3.25 -7.59 4.70
C ASN A 113 3.57 -6.96 6.07
N ARG A 114 2.80 -5.95 6.50
CA ARG A 114 2.75 -5.54 7.91
C ARG A 114 2.30 -6.71 8.76
N LEU A 115 2.82 -6.81 9.98
CA LEU A 115 2.43 -7.87 10.90
C LEU A 115 1.00 -7.68 11.43
N VAL A 116 0.33 -8.77 11.75
CA VAL A 116 -1.04 -8.74 12.32
C VAL A 116 -1.11 -7.93 13.62
N GLU A 117 -0.04 -7.90 14.42
CA GLU A 117 0.05 -7.08 15.65
C GLU A 117 -0.02 -5.58 15.35
N ASN A 118 0.30 -5.17 14.13
CA ASN A 118 0.24 -3.78 13.69
C ASN A 118 -1.13 -3.40 13.10
N TYR A 119 -2.17 -4.24 13.25
CA TYR A 119 -3.49 -4.00 12.66
C TYR A 119 -4.10 -2.68 13.13
N GLU A 120 -4.29 -2.51 14.44
CA GLU A 120 -4.95 -1.30 14.95
C GLU A 120 -4.19 -0.01 14.65
N PRO A 121 -2.86 0.11 14.89
CA PRO A 121 -2.15 1.34 14.54
C PRO A 121 -2.14 1.62 13.02
N THR A 122 -2.16 0.59 12.17
CA THR A 122 -2.28 0.78 10.72
C THR A 122 -3.65 1.32 10.35
N LYS A 123 -4.72 0.75 10.89
CA LYS A 123 -6.10 1.20 10.69
C LYS A 123 -6.30 2.64 11.15
N GLU A 124 -5.84 2.97 12.36
CA GLU A 124 -5.92 4.32 12.90
C GLU A 124 -5.19 5.33 12.02
N ASN A 125 -3.97 5.01 11.54
CA ASN A 125 -3.23 5.89 10.63
C ASN A 125 -3.99 6.11 9.30
N LEU A 126 -4.61 5.07 8.73
CA LEU A 126 -5.44 5.20 7.53
C LEU A 126 -6.64 6.11 7.77
N ILE A 127 -7.34 5.93 8.89
CA ILE A 127 -8.51 6.75 9.26
C ILE A 127 -8.10 8.21 9.49
N ASP A 128 -7.02 8.44 10.23
CA ASP A 128 -6.52 9.80 10.54
C ASP A 128 -6.11 10.57 9.27
N LEU A 129 -5.62 9.85 8.25
CA LEU A 129 -5.33 10.42 6.93
C LEU A 129 -6.58 10.64 6.07
N GLY A 130 -7.73 10.12 6.47
CA GLY A 130 -8.98 10.22 5.72
C GLY A 130 -9.18 9.16 4.65
N PHE A 131 -8.44 8.05 4.69
CA PHE A 131 -8.72 6.91 3.82
C PHE A 131 -10.05 6.25 4.21
N PRO A 132 -10.80 5.72 3.23
CA PRO A 132 -12.03 5.00 3.53
C PRO A 132 -11.71 3.71 4.32
N PHE A 133 -12.29 3.62 5.50
CA PHE A 133 -12.21 2.44 6.36
C PHE A 133 -13.56 2.23 7.04
N ASN A 134 -14.42 1.45 6.41
CA ASN A 134 -15.79 1.18 6.86
C ASN A 134 -15.96 -0.32 7.22
N GLY A 135 -17.18 -0.73 7.54
CA GLY A 135 -17.48 -2.11 7.93
C GLY A 135 -17.21 -3.17 6.87
N SER A 136 -17.09 -2.80 5.59
CA SER A 136 -16.77 -3.71 4.47
C SER A 136 -15.28 -3.69 4.11
N THR A 137 -14.52 -2.69 4.54
CA THR A 137 -13.08 -2.61 4.29
C THR A 137 -12.34 -3.77 4.97
N LYS A 138 -11.60 -4.53 4.21
CA LYS A 138 -10.74 -5.60 4.72
C LYS A 138 -9.28 -5.17 4.75
N MET A 139 -8.58 -5.63 5.77
CA MET A 139 -7.13 -5.47 5.86
C MET A 139 -6.51 -6.83 6.24
N LEU A 140 -5.83 -7.44 5.27
CA LEU A 140 -5.18 -8.74 5.39
C LEU A 140 -3.69 -8.53 5.62
N LEU A 141 -3.26 -8.72 6.85
CA LEU A 141 -1.87 -8.54 7.26
C LEU A 141 -1.15 -9.90 7.36
N ARG A 142 0.15 -9.86 7.45
CA ARG A 142 1.01 -11.02 7.52
C ARG A 142 1.06 -11.62 8.92
N SER A 143 0.74 -12.91 9.03
CA SER A 143 1.05 -13.71 10.22
C SER A 143 2.43 -14.39 10.10
N GLU A 144 2.63 -15.17 9.04
CA GLU A 144 3.81 -15.98 8.84
C GLU A 144 4.53 -15.65 7.52
N SER A 145 3.93 -16.02 6.40
CA SER A 145 4.55 -15.87 5.08
C SER A 145 4.47 -14.46 4.51
N ARG A 146 5.55 -14.00 3.89
CA ARG A 146 5.56 -12.78 3.08
C ARG A 146 4.87 -12.96 1.73
N ASP A 147 4.75 -14.20 1.24
CA ASP A 147 3.94 -14.47 0.06
C ASP A 147 2.48 -14.11 0.33
N LYS A 148 1.90 -13.35 -0.56
CA LYS A 148 0.52 -12.85 -0.45
C LYS A 148 -0.52 -13.82 -1.04
N GLU A 149 -0.10 -14.92 -1.68
CA GLU A 149 -0.99 -15.81 -2.44
C GLU A 149 -2.08 -16.42 -1.57
N ALA A 150 -1.73 -16.99 -0.41
CA ALA A 150 -2.72 -17.59 0.49
C ALA A 150 -3.80 -16.57 0.90
N ARG A 151 -3.40 -15.34 1.21
CA ARG A 151 -4.31 -14.24 1.57
C ARG A 151 -5.14 -13.74 0.38
N ARG A 152 -4.60 -13.76 -0.85
CA ARG A 152 -5.36 -13.46 -2.08
C ARG A 152 -6.46 -14.51 -2.30
N ASN A 153 -6.18 -15.78 -2.04
CA ASN A 153 -7.14 -16.87 -2.20
C ASN A 153 -8.36 -16.76 -1.27
N GLU A 154 -8.24 -16.05 -0.13
CA GLU A 154 -9.37 -15.73 0.75
C GLU A 154 -10.38 -14.76 0.11
N LEU A 155 -10.01 -14.12 -1.00
CA LEU A 155 -10.81 -13.10 -1.68
C LEU A 155 -11.71 -13.66 -2.79
N SER A 156 -11.90 -14.97 -2.85
CA SER A 156 -12.69 -15.66 -3.90
C SER A 156 -14.16 -15.20 -4.00
N ASN A 157 -14.69 -14.58 -2.95
CA ASN A 157 -16.05 -14.01 -2.91
C ASN A 157 -16.17 -12.63 -3.59
N TYR A 158 -15.05 -12.04 -4.04
CA TYR A 158 -14.99 -10.76 -4.73
C TYR A 158 -14.63 -10.94 -6.20
N GLU A 159 -15.04 -10.00 -7.02
CA GLU A 159 -14.48 -9.77 -8.35
C GLU A 159 -13.40 -8.70 -8.20
N ILE A 160 -12.13 -9.12 -8.26
CA ILE A 160 -11.00 -8.20 -8.12
C ILE A 160 -10.75 -7.53 -9.48
N ILE A 161 -11.12 -6.27 -9.57
CA ILE A 161 -11.03 -5.49 -10.81
C ILE A 161 -9.72 -4.73 -10.96
N LEU A 162 -8.98 -4.56 -9.86
CA LEU A 162 -7.71 -3.82 -9.86
C LEU A 162 -6.79 -4.29 -8.73
N PHE A 163 -5.50 -4.44 -9.07
CA PHE A 163 -4.42 -4.59 -8.10
C PHE A 163 -3.53 -3.35 -8.12
N LEU A 164 -3.13 -2.88 -6.94
CA LEU A 164 -2.19 -1.78 -6.75
C LEU A 164 -1.06 -2.23 -5.83
N GLY A 165 0.17 -1.98 -6.22
CA GLY A 165 1.36 -2.35 -5.47
C GLY A 165 2.61 -1.72 -6.07
N ASP A 166 3.65 -1.56 -5.27
CA ASP A 166 4.97 -1.07 -5.68
C ASP A 166 5.95 -2.21 -5.99
N ASN A 167 5.57 -3.44 -5.63
CA ASN A 167 6.39 -4.64 -5.82
C ASN A 167 5.67 -5.66 -6.71
N LEU A 168 6.40 -6.33 -7.59
CA LEU A 168 5.84 -7.34 -8.48
C LEU A 168 5.14 -8.49 -7.72
N GLY A 169 5.64 -8.85 -6.53
CA GLY A 169 5.01 -9.84 -5.66
C GLY A 169 3.62 -9.48 -5.16
N ASP A 170 3.21 -8.21 -5.28
CA ASP A 170 1.85 -7.76 -4.94
C ASP A 170 0.82 -8.24 -5.97
N PHE A 171 1.26 -8.54 -7.19
CA PHE A 171 0.39 -8.93 -8.30
C PHE A 171 0.28 -10.44 -8.46
N HIS A 172 1.39 -11.18 -8.35
CA HIS A 172 1.39 -12.62 -8.54
C HIS A 172 2.53 -13.33 -7.81
N GLN A 173 2.27 -14.56 -7.33
CA GLN A 173 3.24 -15.37 -6.60
C GLN A 173 4.51 -15.69 -7.41
N ASP A 174 4.42 -15.79 -8.74
CA ASP A 174 5.56 -16.08 -9.60
C ASP A 174 6.67 -15.02 -9.53
N PHE A 175 6.35 -13.84 -9.02
CA PHE A 175 7.30 -12.75 -8.80
C PHE A 175 7.87 -12.73 -7.38
N PHE A 176 7.36 -13.60 -6.49
CA PHE A 176 7.86 -13.64 -5.12
C PHE A 176 9.30 -14.12 -5.06
N GLY A 177 10.18 -13.34 -4.41
CA GLY A 177 11.59 -13.66 -4.27
C GLY A 177 12.46 -13.43 -5.52
N LYS A 178 11.94 -12.74 -6.53
CA LYS A 178 12.69 -12.36 -7.75
C LYS A 178 13.15 -10.91 -7.72
#